data_82829b8ccafdefe97ec51b3a1091f15a
#
_entry.id   82829b8ccafdefe97ec51b3a1091f15a
#
_cell.length_a   1.000
_cell.length_b   1.000
_cell.length_c   1.000
_cell.angle_alpha   90.00
_cell.angle_beta   90.00
_cell.angle_gamma   90.00
#
_symmetry.space_group_name_H-M   'P 1'
#
loop_
_entity.id
_entity.type
_entity.pdbx_description
1 polymer ?
#
loop_
_entity_poly.entity_id
_entity_poly.type
_entity_poly.pdbx_seq_one_letter_code
_entity_poly.pdbx_strand_id
1 'polypeptide(L)'
;MTKPIVVSLFSGAGGMDLGFIKAGYRVTWANDFQKDAVTTYQKNLGKHIVHGDITQISKDQLPKEPVDVVLGGFPCQGFSVANTKRSMEDKRNFLYLELLRIVKEPQPKFFVAENVKGLLSMQKGQVLNMILKDFEELGYRVDYRVLNAAHFGVPQSRERVIIMGNRIGVENPFPTPTHTNNTQLEPHLKPTPTVEESIGFLQTEEPTNGKIEDRLFVNNRTIYNHVASTNVADSFFTRKNPPTQEEIVDYLKSYRKPLNISIKKIDEILGYRHTAGHWFRKDKYGSLPSVSDWWKLKDLLNFDNTYDQQMTELIEKEITFEQSLRITNWDRPSDTITASTPEIHVNKQRRLSVRECAILQSFPDNFIFYGSLTSMYRQVGNAVPPKLAKAIAKELKPYLK
;
A
#
# COMPACT_ATOMS: atom_id res chain seq x y z
N MET A 1 -14.12 30.57 -12.25
CA MET A 1 -14.74 29.22 -12.27
C MET A 1 -14.84 28.70 -10.87
N THR A 2 -15.96 28.18 -10.45
CA THR A 2 -16.17 27.53 -9.15
C THR A 2 -15.36 26.21 -9.11
N LYS A 3 -14.78 25.89 -7.97
CA LYS A 3 -14.06 24.61 -7.81
C LYS A 3 -15.07 23.47 -7.74
N PRO A 4 -14.85 22.33 -8.45
CA PRO A 4 -15.72 21.17 -8.33
C PRO A 4 -15.76 20.67 -6.88
N ILE A 5 -16.93 20.20 -6.46
CA ILE A 5 -17.24 19.82 -5.08
C ILE A 5 -17.05 18.31 -4.90
N VAL A 6 -16.39 17.95 -3.82
CA VAL A 6 -16.07 16.57 -3.45
C VAL A 6 -16.64 16.22 -2.08
N VAL A 7 -17.23 15.05 -2.00
CA VAL A 7 -17.57 14.33 -0.77
C VAL A 7 -16.66 13.09 -0.67
N SER A 8 -16.08 12.84 0.50
CA SER A 8 -15.08 11.78 0.68
C SER A 8 -15.43 10.87 1.86
N LEU A 9 -15.49 9.56 1.60
CA LEU A 9 -15.75 8.53 2.58
C LEU A 9 -14.49 7.73 2.86
N PHE A 10 -14.34 7.23 4.08
CA PHE A 10 -13.18 6.46 4.50
C PHE A 10 -11.88 7.23 4.22
N SER A 11 -11.92 8.54 4.47
CA SER A 11 -10.89 9.49 4.03
C SER A 11 -9.53 9.27 4.67
N GLY A 12 -9.47 8.54 5.81
CA GLY A 12 -8.25 8.33 6.56
C GLY A 12 -7.59 9.65 6.93
N ALA A 13 -6.29 9.73 6.74
CA ALA A 13 -5.53 10.99 6.92
C ALA A 13 -5.72 11.98 5.75
N GLY A 14 -6.50 11.64 4.71
CA GLY A 14 -6.80 12.55 3.61
C GLY A 14 -5.83 12.48 2.42
N GLY A 15 -5.18 11.34 2.18
CA GLY A 15 -4.23 11.21 1.06
C GLY A 15 -4.89 11.41 -0.31
N MET A 16 -6.07 10.80 -0.54
CA MET A 16 -6.84 10.97 -1.77
C MET A 16 -7.35 12.42 -1.88
N ASP A 17 -7.93 12.93 -0.82
CA ASP A 17 -8.48 14.29 -0.73
C ASP A 17 -7.42 15.35 -1.03
N LEU A 18 -6.22 15.20 -0.46
CA LEU A 18 -5.08 16.08 -0.74
C LEU A 18 -4.73 16.11 -2.23
N GLY A 19 -4.78 14.96 -2.91
CA GLY A 19 -4.56 14.87 -4.35
C GLY A 19 -5.61 15.67 -5.13
N PHE A 20 -6.89 15.54 -4.79
CA PHE A 20 -8.00 16.29 -5.39
C PHE A 20 -7.90 17.78 -5.09
N ILE A 21 -7.61 18.17 -3.84
CA ILE A 21 -7.37 19.57 -3.46
C ILE A 21 -6.24 20.18 -4.30
N LYS A 22 -5.11 19.46 -4.45
CA LYS A 22 -3.98 19.89 -5.30
C LYS A 22 -4.29 19.94 -6.80
N ALA A 23 -5.35 19.29 -7.25
CA ALA A 23 -5.89 19.40 -8.60
C ALA A 23 -6.92 20.55 -8.76
N GLY A 24 -7.24 21.25 -7.65
CA GLY A 24 -8.12 22.41 -7.64
C GLY A 24 -9.59 22.08 -7.38
N TYR A 25 -9.87 21.02 -6.66
CA TYR A 25 -11.20 20.66 -6.13
C TYR A 25 -11.40 21.24 -4.73
N ARG A 26 -12.65 21.27 -4.28
CA ARG A 26 -13.02 21.63 -2.92
C ARG A 26 -13.70 20.43 -2.26
N VAL A 27 -13.04 19.82 -1.27
CA VAL A 27 -13.67 18.83 -0.41
C VAL A 27 -14.53 19.58 0.61
N THR A 28 -15.82 19.33 0.62
CA THR A 28 -16.77 20.03 1.50
C THR A 28 -17.23 19.16 2.64
N TRP A 29 -17.10 17.87 2.50
CA TRP A 29 -17.42 16.91 3.55
C TRP A 29 -16.54 15.68 3.42
N ALA A 30 -16.07 15.17 4.54
CA ALA A 30 -15.30 13.94 4.64
C ALA A 30 -15.73 13.13 5.87
N ASN A 31 -15.46 11.82 5.89
CA ASN A 31 -15.73 10.97 7.05
C ASN A 31 -14.67 9.92 7.24
N ASP A 32 -14.31 9.68 8.48
CA ASP A 32 -13.54 8.51 8.92
C ASP A 32 -13.90 8.14 10.36
N PHE A 33 -13.75 6.86 10.71
CA PHE A 33 -14.07 6.38 12.05
C PHE A 33 -12.84 6.37 12.97
N GLN A 34 -11.61 6.49 12.44
CA GLN A 34 -10.36 6.49 13.18
C GLN A 34 -10.05 7.89 13.74
N LYS A 35 -10.16 8.06 15.04
CA LYS A 35 -9.97 9.35 15.72
C LYS A 35 -8.65 10.05 15.36
N ASP A 36 -7.53 9.32 15.34
CA ASP A 36 -6.22 9.89 15.04
C ASP A 36 -6.13 10.35 13.57
N ALA A 37 -6.71 9.58 12.65
CA ALA A 37 -6.78 9.95 11.24
C ALA A 37 -7.63 11.21 11.05
N VAL A 38 -8.76 11.31 11.73
CA VAL A 38 -9.60 12.52 11.73
C VAL A 38 -8.83 13.73 12.30
N THR A 39 -8.08 13.54 13.38
CA THR A 39 -7.23 14.61 13.95
C THR A 39 -6.16 15.06 12.94
N THR A 40 -5.49 14.11 12.30
CA THR A 40 -4.50 14.39 11.24
C THR A 40 -5.15 15.16 10.08
N TYR A 41 -6.30 14.70 9.61
CA TYR A 41 -7.04 15.35 8.54
C TYR A 41 -7.40 16.80 8.91
N GLN A 42 -8.00 17.01 10.08
CA GLN A 42 -8.43 18.34 10.54
C GLN A 42 -7.28 19.35 10.62
N LYS A 43 -6.11 18.89 11.06
CA LYS A 43 -4.93 19.74 11.22
C LYS A 43 -4.26 20.11 9.89
N ASN A 44 -4.39 19.28 8.86
CA ASN A 44 -3.73 19.49 7.57
C ASN A 44 -4.69 19.98 6.46
N LEU A 45 -5.94 19.56 6.45
CA LEU A 45 -6.88 19.80 5.34
C LEU A 45 -8.11 20.61 5.72
N GLY A 46 -8.52 20.58 6.99
CA GLY A 46 -9.65 21.39 7.47
C GLY A 46 -10.65 20.60 8.32
N LYS A 47 -11.58 21.34 8.93
CA LYS A 47 -12.53 20.80 9.91
C LYS A 47 -13.80 20.18 9.30
N HIS A 48 -13.88 20.05 8.00
CA HIS A 48 -15.02 19.49 7.27
C HIS A 48 -15.10 17.95 7.30
N ILE A 49 -14.26 17.30 8.08
CA ILE A 49 -14.30 15.85 8.33
C ILE A 49 -15.13 15.54 9.59
N VAL A 50 -16.03 14.58 9.46
CA VAL A 50 -16.87 14.03 10.52
C VAL A 50 -16.24 12.75 11.06
N HIS A 51 -16.00 12.70 12.37
CA HIS A 51 -15.57 11.51 13.07
C HIS A 51 -16.77 10.64 13.39
N GLY A 52 -16.82 9.42 12.90
CA GLY A 52 -17.88 8.45 13.22
C GLY A 52 -18.00 7.30 12.25
N ASP A 53 -18.79 6.31 12.65
CA ASP A 53 -19.13 5.20 11.80
C ASP A 53 -20.06 5.67 10.68
N ILE A 54 -19.66 5.44 9.43
CA ILE A 54 -20.42 5.84 8.24
C ILE A 54 -21.84 5.24 8.21
N THR A 55 -22.05 4.08 8.82
CA THR A 55 -23.37 3.43 8.91
C THR A 55 -24.36 4.21 9.77
N GLN A 56 -23.85 5.09 10.63
CA GLN A 56 -24.66 5.96 11.52
C GLN A 56 -24.83 7.37 10.94
N ILE A 57 -24.19 7.68 9.82
CA ILE A 57 -24.32 8.99 9.17
C ILE A 57 -25.64 9.03 8.39
N SER A 58 -26.54 9.93 8.80
CA SER A 58 -27.79 10.17 8.09
C SER A 58 -27.56 11.08 6.88
N LYS A 59 -28.50 11.05 5.92
CA LYS A 59 -28.45 11.93 4.74
C LYS A 59 -28.49 13.42 5.08
N ASP A 60 -29.12 13.79 6.19
CA ASP A 60 -29.20 15.20 6.62
C ASP A 60 -27.87 15.78 7.06
N GLN A 61 -26.89 14.91 7.35
CA GLN A 61 -25.51 15.29 7.70
C GLN A 61 -24.61 15.45 6.46
N LEU A 62 -25.10 15.08 5.28
CA LEU A 62 -24.40 15.28 4.01
C LEU A 62 -24.55 16.73 3.52
N PRO A 63 -23.60 17.23 2.69
CA PRO A 63 -23.73 18.54 2.08
C PRO A 63 -25.01 18.66 1.27
N LYS A 64 -25.70 19.81 1.41
CA LYS A 64 -26.91 20.14 0.62
C LYS A 64 -26.56 20.75 -0.75
N GLU A 65 -25.32 21.17 -0.93
CA GLU A 65 -24.84 21.68 -2.23
C GLU A 65 -24.64 20.54 -3.24
N PRO A 66 -24.77 20.81 -4.55
CA PRO A 66 -24.51 19.81 -5.58
C PRO A 66 -23.09 19.25 -5.47
N VAL A 67 -22.96 17.93 -5.49
CA VAL A 67 -21.68 17.21 -5.40
C VAL A 67 -21.26 16.77 -6.81
N ASP A 68 -20.05 17.13 -7.22
CA ASP A 68 -19.52 16.73 -8.52
C ASP A 68 -18.87 15.35 -8.48
N VAL A 69 -18.16 15.04 -7.38
CA VAL A 69 -17.42 13.77 -7.21
C VAL A 69 -17.61 13.21 -5.81
N VAL A 70 -17.86 11.91 -5.72
CA VAL A 70 -17.78 11.16 -4.46
C VAL A 70 -16.54 10.28 -4.49
N LEU A 71 -15.72 10.33 -3.43
CA LEU A 71 -14.54 9.51 -3.23
C LEU A 71 -14.80 8.48 -2.14
N GLY A 72 -14.20 7.27 -2.28
CA GLY A 72 -14.29 6.26 -1.23
C GLY A 72 -13.21 5.18 -1.32
N GLY A 73 -12.42 5.05 -0.27
CA GLY A 73 -11.46 3.95 -0.09
C GLY A 73 -12.01 2.92 0.91
N PHE A 74 -13.04 2.17 0.55
CA PHE A 74 -13.69 1.25 1.48
C PHE A 74 -12.80 0.06 1.84
N PRO A 75 -12.80 -0.38 3.12
CA PRO A 75 -11.96 -1.50 3.57
C PRO A 75 -12.44 -2.82 3.01
N CYS A 76 -11.47 -3.65 2.58
CA CYS A 76 -11.72 -4.97 1.99
C CYS A 76 -11.54 -6.13 2.99
N GLN A 77 -11.47 -5.86 4.29
CA GLN A 77 -11.07 -6.84 5.31
C GLN A 77 -12.07 -7.99 5.51
N GLY A 78 -13.32 -7.81 5.20
CA GLY A 78 -14.35 -8.83 5.27
C GLY A 78 -14.27 -9.93 4.21
N PHE A 79 -13.59 -9.66 3.09
CA PHE A 79 -13.42 -10.58 1.96
C PHE A 79 -12.06 -11.31 1.96
N SER A 80 -11.16 -11.07 2.93
CA SER A 80 -9.78 -11.61 2.89
C SER A 80 -9.71 -13.13 3.11
N VAL A 81 -8.81 -13.82 2.37
CA VAL A 81 -8.68 -15.30 2.33
C VAL A 81 -8.19 -15.93 3.63
N ALA A 82 -7.70 -15.14 4.59
CA ALA A 82 -7.12 -15.64 5.84
C ALA A 82 -8.16 -16.02 6.93
N ASN A 83 -9.44 -15.73 6.73
CA ASN A 83 -10.45 -16.02 7.74
C ASN A 83 -11.36 -17.19 7.28
N THR A 84 -11.02 -18.40 7.71
CA THR A 84 -11.74 -19.65 7.39
C THR A 84 -13.13 -19.77 8.02
N LYS A 85 -13.54 -18.80 8.86
CA LYS A 85 -14.88 -18.71 9.47
C LYS A 85 -15.67 -17.57 8.82
N ARG A 86 -15.97 -17.70 7.52
CA ARG A 86 -16.74 -16.68 6.80
C ARG A 86 -18.20 -17.06 6.73
N SER A 87 -19.00 -16.24 7.40
CA SER A 87 -20.37 -16.04 6.97
C SER A 87 -20.41 -14.84 6.01
N MET A 88 -21.27 -14.89 5.00
CA MET A 88 -21.67 -13.71 4.21
C MET A 88 -22.31 -12.61 5.10
N GLU A 89 -22.39 -12.83 6.40
CA GLU A 89 -23.00 -12.00 7.43
C GLU A 89 -22.03 -11.05 8.15
N ASP A 90 -20.71 -11.03 7.82
CA ASP A 90 -19.80 -10.05 8.42
C ASP A 90 -20.14 -8.65 7.90
N LYS A 91 -20.72 -7.82 8.77
CA LYS A 91 -21.12 -6.43 8.47
C LYS A 91 -20.01 -5.56 7.84
N ARG A 92 -18.72 -5.91 8.03
CA ARG A 92 -17.58 -5.24 7.43
C ARG A 92 -17.45 -5.52 5.92
N ASN A 93 -18.10 -6.58 5.41
CA ASN A 93 -18.13 -6.90 3.98
C ASN A 93 -18.99 -5.93 3.18
N PHE A 94 -19.80 -5.14 3.84
CA PHE A 94 -20.81 -4.30 3.23
C PHE A 94 -20.48 -2.81 3.24
N LEU A 95 -19.26 -2.42 3.63
CA LEU A 95 -18.91 -0.99 3.66
C LEU A 95 -18.88 -0.33 2.28
N TYR A 96 -18.74 -1.09 1.19
CA TYR A 96 -18.96 -0.54 -0.15
C TYR A 96 -20.44 -0.13 -0.38
N LEU A 97 -21.40 -0.79 0.32
CA LEU A 97 -22.81 -0.41 0.27
C LEU A 97 -23.05 0.99 0.87
N GLU A 98 -22.21 1.40 1.82
CA GLU A 98 -22.26 2.76 2.34
C GLU A 98 -21.77 3.78 1.29
N LEU A 99 -20.75 3.42 0.51
CA LEU A 99 -20.35 4.25 -0.63
C LEU A 99 -21.49 4.31 -1.67
N LEU A 100 -22.11 3.17 -1.97
CA LEU A 100 -23.27 3.10 -2.88
C LEU A 100 -24.43 3.98 -2.37
N ARG A 101 -24.74 3.88 -1.07
CA ARG A 101 -25.79 4.70 -0.42
C ARG A 101 -25.50 6.19 -0.56
N ILE A 102 -24.26 6.60 -0.28
CA ILE A 102 -23.87 8.01 -0.38
C ILE A 102 -23.83 8.48 -1.83
N VAL A 103 -23.43 7.67 -2.79
CA VAL A 103 -23.47 8.01 -4.23
C VAL A 103 -24.92 8.18 -4.71
N LYS A 104 -25.85 7.36 -4.20
CA LYS A 104 -27.29 7.40 -4.57
C LYS A 104 -27.97 8.72 -4.22
N GLU A 105 -27.57 9.36 -3.10
CA GLU A 105 -28.25 10.58 -2.60
C GLU A 105 -27.93 11.83 -3.43
N PRO A 106 -26.66 12.32 -3.54
CA PRO A 106 -26.33 13.51 -4.31
C PRO A 106 -26.23 13.26 -5.80
N GLN A 107 -26.18 12.00 -6.23
CA GLN A 107 -26.05 11.61 -7.63
C GLN A 107 -24.93 12.38 -8.37
N PRO A 108 -23.66 12.30 -7.90
CA PRO A 108 -22.56 13.07 -8.46
C PRO A 108 -22.32 12.72 -9.94
N LYS A 109 -21.67 13.64 -10.69
CA LYS A 109 -21.25 13.33 -12.07
C LYS A 109 -20.30 12.15 -12.14
N PHE A 110 -19.40 12.04 -11.13
CA PHE A 110 -18.44 10.93 -11.00
C PHE A 110 -18.41 10.38 -9.58
N PHE A 111 -18.07 9.11 -9.46
CA PHE A 111 -17.48 8.58 -8.23
C PHE A 111 -16.14 7.90 -8.53
N VAL A 112 -15.26 7.88 -7.54
CA VAL A 112 -13.97 7.17 -7.60
C VAL A 112 -13.83 6.36 -6.32
N ALA A 113 -13.74 5.04 -6.49
CA ALA A 113 -13.49 4.13 -5.40
C ALA A 113 -12.10 3.49 -5.53
N GLU A 114 -11.40 3.35 -4.41
CA GLU A 114 -10.08 2.71 -4.36
C GLU A 114 -10.12 1.45 -3.53
N ASN A 115 -9.37 0.44 -3.97
CA ASN A 115 -9.17 -0.76 -3.19
C ASN A 115 -7.83 -1.45 -3.50
N VAL A 116 -7.47 -2.44 -2.69
CA VAL A 116 -6.27 -3.25 -2.91
C VAL A 116 -6.42 -4.18 -4.12
N LYS A 117 -5.32 -4.52 -4.80
CA LYS A 117 -5.30 -5.41 -5.97
C LYS A 117 -5.96 -6.77 -5.68
N GLY A 118 -5.90 -7.23 -4.42
CA GLY A 118 -6.54 -8.48 -3.98
C GLY A 118 -8.06 -8.55 -4.26
N LEU A 119 -8.74 -7.39 -4.42
CA LEU A 119 -10.16 -7.34 -4.79
C LEU A 119 -10.46 -8.10 -6.08
N LEU A 120 -9.54 -8.09 -7.06
CA LEU A 120 -9.71 -8.76 -8.35
C LEU A 120 -9.85 -10.28 -8.26
N SER A 121 -9.22 -10.89 -7.27
CA SER A 121 -9.23 -12.35 -7.08
C SER A 121 -10.21 -12.82 -6.01
N MET A 122 -10.86 -11.91 -5.30
CA MET A 122 -11.80 -12.25 -4.24
C MET A 122 -12.99 -13.04 -4.80
N GLN A 123 -13.24 -14.21 -4.19
CA GLN A 123 -14.25 -15.15 -4.66
C GLN A 123 -14.22 -15.35 -6.20
N LYS A 124 -13.01 -15.52 -6.75
CA LYS A 124 -12.79 -15.69 -8.20
C LYS A 124 -13.32 -14.50 -9.05
N GLY A 125 -13.26 -13.28 -8.51
CA GLY A 125 -13.70 -12.05 -9.18
C GLY A 125 -15.18 -11.69 -8.97
N GLN A 126 -15.97 -12.53 -8.31
CA GLN A 126 -17.41 -12.29 -8.12
C GLN A 126 -17.69 -11.02 -7.30
N VAL A 127 -16.82 -10.72 -6.31
CA VAL A 127 -16.99 -9.52 -5.46
C VAL A 127 -16.87 -8.24 -6.30
N LEU A 128 -15.86 -8.14 -7.16
CA LEU A 128 -15.71 -6.98 -8.02
C LEU A 128 -16.91 -6.84 -8.97
N ASN A 129 -17.31 -7.93 -9.62
CA ASN A 129 -18.45 -7.91 -10.55
C ASN A 129 -19.74 -7.47 -9.86
N MET A 130 -19.98 -7.90 -8.64
CA MET A 130 -21.12 -7.46 -7.82
C MET A 130 -21.08 -5.95 -7.57
N ILE A 131 -19.91 -5.42 -7.15
CA ILE A 131 -19.72 -3.99 -6.91
C ILE A 131 -19.99 -3.17 -8.18
N LEU A 132 -19.44 -3.59 -9.33
CA LEU A 132 -19.64 -2.89 -10.59
C LEU A 132 -21.12 -2.85 -10.95
N LYS A 133 -21.80 -4.00 -10.88
CA LYS A 133 -23.23 -4.13 -11.19
C LYS A 133 -24.12 -3.26 -10.31
N ASP A 134 -23.86 -3.20 -9.00
CA ASP A 134 -24.65 -2.37 -8.08
C ASP A 134 -24.56 -0.87 -8.44
N PHE A 135 -23.41 -0.40 -8.90
CA PHE A 135 -23.28 0.98 -9.37
C PHE A 135 -23.88 1.21 -10.77
N GLU A 136 -23.83 0.19 -11.66
CA GLU A 136 -24.52 0.23 -12.95
C GLU A 136 -26.03 0.32 -12.78
N GLU A 137 -26.62 -0.39 -11.80
CA GLU A 137 -28.03 -0.30 -11.45
C GLU A 137 -28.46 1.09 -10.93
N LEU A 138 -27.50 1.90 -10.43
CA LEU A 138 -27.74 3.30 -10.11
C LEU A 138 -27.65 4.25 -11.34
N GLY A 139 -27.43 3.71 -12.54
CA GLY A 139 -27.34 4.47 -13.78
C GLY A 139 -25.93 5.02 -14.09
N TYR A 140 -24.89 4.48 -13.46
CA TYR A 140 -23.50 4.87 -13.79
C TYR A 140 -22.91 3.94 -14.86
N ARG A 141 -22.14 4.49 -15.78
CA ARG A 141 -21.18 3.72 -16.57
C ARG A 141 -19.96 3.48 -15.68
N VAL A 142 -19.64 2.22 -15.39
CA VAL A 142 -18.61 1.85 -14.44
C VAL A 142 -17.50 1.07 -15.11
N ASP A 143 -16.26 1.46 -14.84
CA ASP A 143 -15.06 0.75 -15.29
C ASP A 143 -14.06 0.67 -14.13
N TYR A 144 -13.06 -0.21 -14.24
CA TYR A 144 -11.95 -0.25 -13.30
C TYR A 144 -10.61 -0.42 -14.01
N ARG A 145 -9.55 0.07 -13.36
CA ARG A 145 -8.16 -0.17 -13.78
C ARG A 145 -7.28 -0.44 -12.56
N VAL A 146 -6.25 -1.25 -12.77
CA VAL A 146 -5.15 -1.38 -11.80
C VAL A 146 -4.12 -0.31 -12.14
N LEU A 147 -3.91 0.62 -11.21
CA LEU A 147 -2.93 1.67 -11.38
C LEU A 147 -1.76 1.43 -10.41
N ASN A 148 -0.52 1.50 -10.92
CA ASN A 148 0.66 1.49 -10.09
C ASN A 148 1.08 2.95 -9.81
N ALA A 149 1.15 3.33 -8.54
CA ALA A 149 1.51 4.68 -8.13
C ALA A 149 2.89 5.12 -8.65
N ALA A 150 3.83 4.19 -8.85
CA ALA A 150 5.13 4.45 -9.43
C ALA A 150 5.02 5.12 -10.82
N HIS A 151 4.05 4.72 -11.62
CA HIS A 151 3.81 5.29 -12.96
C HIS A 151 3.29 6.75 -12.94
N PHE A 152 3.05 7.30 -11.76
CA PHE A 152 2.60 8.69 -11.54
C PHE A 152 3.59 9.50 -10.70
N GLY A 153 4.87 9.05 -10.65
CA GLY A 153 5.96 9.74 -9.96
C GLY A 153 5.92 9.62 -8.44
N VAL A 154 5.28 8.57 -7.93
CA VAL A 154 5.38 8.16 -6.52
C VAL A 154 6.58 7.23 -6.38
N PRO A 155 7.52 7.48 -5.45
CA PRO A 155 8.70 6.62 -5.24
C PRO A 155 8.36 5.30 -4.54
N GLN A 156 7.26 4.66 -4.97
CA GLN A 156 6.74 3.42 -4.40
C GLN A 156 5.98 2.61 -5.44
N SER A 157 6.30 1.33 -5.54
CA SER A 157 5.55 0.35 -6.31
C SER A 157 4.31 -0.07 -5.54
N ARG A 158 3.19 0.63 -5.80
CA ARG A 158 1.90 0.42 -5.12
C ARG A 158 0.79 0.27 -6.12
N GLU A 159 0.32 -0.94 -6.31
CA GLU A 159 -0.81 -1.24 -7.19
C GLU A 159 -2.14 -1.12 -6.43
N ARG A 160 -3.09 -0.40 -7.06
CA ARG A 160 -4.43 -0.23 -6.53
C ARG A 160 -5.47 -0.41 -7.63
N VAL A 161 -6.58 -1.03 -7.30
CA VAL A 161 -7.77 -1.05 -8.14
C VAL A 161 -8.48 0.28 -7.96
N ILE A 162 -8.63 1.02 -9.04
CA ILE A 162 -9.43 2.23 -9.09
C ILE A 162 -10.68 1.91 -9.87
N ILE A 163 -11.83 1.99 -9.22
CA ILE A 163 -13.15 1.87 -9.82
C ILE A 163 -13.66 3.29 -10.05
N MET A 164 -14.07 3.59 -11.25
CA MET A 164 -14.58 4.89 -11.63
C MET A 164 -15.95 4.72 -12.28
N GLY A 165 -16.91 5.52 -11.86
CA GLY A 165 -18.22 5.57 -12.51
C GLY A 165 -18.60 6.98 -12.85
N ASN A 166 -19.30 7.15 -14.00
CA ASN A 166 -19.90 8.42 -14.39
C ASN A 166 -21.34 8.22 -14.87
N ARG A 167 -22.16 9.27 -14.72
CA ARG A 167 -23.55 9.32 -15.19
C ARG A 167 -23.77 10.35 -16.32
N ILE A 168 -22.69 10.85 -16.91
CA ILE A 168 -22.74 11.87 -17.97
C ILE A 168 -22.48 11.29 -19.36
N GLY A 169 -22.40 9.95 -19.47
CA GLY A 169 -22.34 9.23 -20.75
C GLY A 169 -20.98 9.27 -21.46
N VAL A 170 -19.90 9.59 -20.75
CA VAL A 170 -18.55 9.60 -21.33
C VAL A 170 -17.78 8.31 -21.00
N GLU A 171 -16.67 8.07 -21.68
CA GLU A 171 -15.72 7.07 -21.23
C GLU A 171 -15.07 7.51 -19.92
N ASN A 172 -14.87 6.55 -18.98
CA ASN A 172 -14.24 6.88 -17.71
C ASN A 172 -12.78 7.30 -17.94
N PRO A 173 -12.40 8.55 -17.61
CA PRO A 173 -11.10 9.11 -17.94
C PRO A 173 -10.02 8.68 -16.93
N PHE A 174 -9.48 7.49 -17.11
CA PHE A 174 -8.35 7.02 -16.30
C PHE A 174 -7.05 7.70 -16.74
N PRO A 175 -6.17 8.06 -15.78
CA PRO A 175 -4.91 8.68 -16.10
C PRO A 175 -3.96 7.74 -16.85
N THR A 176 -3.20 8.33 -17.79
CA THR A 176 -2.12 7.63 -18.48
C THR A 176 -0.82 7.76 -17.70
N PRO A 177 0.06 6.73 -17.71
CA PRO A 177 1.37 6.80 -17.10
C PRO A 177 2.18 8.02 -17.52
N THR A 178 2.85 8.66 -16.60
CA THR A 178 3.79 9.78 -16.82
C THR A 178 5.22 9.43 -16.46
N HIS A 179 5.41 8.30 -15.77
CA HIS A 179 6.71 7.79 -15.30
C HIS A 179 6.81 6.31 -15.57
N THR A 180 8.05 5.81 -15.64
CA THR A 180 8.36 4.40 -15.86
C THR A 180 9.57 3.96 -15.03
N ASN A 181 9.62 2.68 -14.67
CA ASN A 181 10.81 2.05 -14.10
C ASN A 181 11.79 1.56 -15.19
N ASN A 182 11.42 1.68 -16.45
CA ASN A 182 12.24 1.24 -17.60
C ASN A 182 12.23 2.28 -18.72
N THR A 183 13.11 3.26 -18.59
CA THR A 183 13.27 4.33 -19.58
C THR A 183 13.83 3.85 -20.93
N GLN A 184 14.45 2.68 -21.00
CA GLN A 184 14.92 2.11 -22.25
C GLN A 184 13.76 1.64 -23.12
N LEU A 185 12.71 1.06 -22.52
CA LEU A 185 11.51 0.62 -23.23
C LEU A 185 10.51 1.77 -23.46
N GLU A 186 10.48 2.74 -22.55
CA GLU A 186 9.52 3.85 -22.58
C GLU A 186 10.24 5.22 -22.47
N PRO A 187 11.05 5.61 -23.47
CA PRO A 187 11.92 6.81 -23.39
C PRO A 187 11.16 8.14 -23.34
N HIS A 188 9.87 8.13 -23.68
CA HIS A 188 8.99 9.30 -23.62
C HIS A 188 8.44 9.56 -22.22
N LEU A 189 8.58 8.62 -21.28
CA LEU A 189 8.18 8.77 -19.90
C LEU A 189 9.36 9.20 -19.02
N LYS A 190 9.04 9.87 -17.92
CA LYS A 190 10.05 10.24 -16.91
C LYS A 190 10.46 9.01 -16.08
N PRO A 191 11.69 8.94 -15.58
CA PRO A 191 12.04 7.89 -14.62
C PRO A 191 11.20 8.02 -13.36
N THR A 192 10.75 6.89 -12.80
CA THR A 192 10.13 6.86 -11.48
C THR A 192 11.20 7.21 -10.43
N PRO A 193 10.93 8.14 -9.51
CA PRO A 193 11.90 8.47 -8.46
C PRO A 193 12.26 7.25 -7.61
N THR A 194 13.55 7.12 -7.29
CA THR A 194 14.07 6.07 -6.41
C THR A 194 13.87 6.43 -4.94
N VAL A 195 14.13 5.48 -4.05
CA VAL A 195 14.16 5.73 -2.59
C VAL A 195 15.26 6.75 -2.26
N GLU A 196 16.47 6.61 -2.84
CA GLU A 196 17.59 7.53 -2.61
C GLU A 196 17.25 8.97 -2.99
N GLU A 197 16.74 9.20 -4.19
CA GLU A 197 16.30 10.53 -4.63
C GLU A 197 15.25 11.15 -3.73
N SER A 198 14.46 10.32 -3.06
CA SER A 198 13.31 10.76 -2.27
C SER A 198 13.63 11.01 -0.81
N ILE A 199 14.39 10.13 -0.15
CA ILE A 199 14.68 10.17 1.28
C ILE A 199 16.18 10.12 1.63
N GLY A 200 17.08 10.02 0.63
CA GLY A 200 18.51 9.96 0.88
C GLY A 200 19.06 11.16 1.66
N PHE A 201 18.42 12.32 1.57
CA PHE A 201 18.78 13.51 2.36
C PHE A 201 18.53 13.35 3.88
N LEU A 202 17.79 12.33 4.30
CA LEU A 202 17.55 11.97 5.71
C LEU A 202 18.47 10.86 6.22
N GLN A 203 19.36 10.31 5.39
CA GLN A 203 20.14 9.13 5.77
C GLN A 203 21.09 9.36 6.94
N THR A 204 21.55 10.61 7.15
CA THR A 204 22.42 11.00 8.26
C THR A 204 21.67 11.46 9.50
N GLU A 205 20.34 11.59 9.39
CA GLU A 205 19.49 12.06 10.45
C GLU A 205 18.88 10.87 11.20
N GLU A 206 19.18 10.75 12.48
CA GLU A 206 18.57 9.70 13.29
C GLU A 206 17.14 10.09 13.70
N PRO A 207 16.16 9.20 13.51
CA PRO A 207 14.81 9.43 13.97
C PRO A 207 14.78 9.65 15.49
N THR A 208 14.05 10.65 15.92
CA THR A 208 13.88 10.92 17.35
C THR A 208 12.83 9.95 17.95
N ASN A 209 13.00 9.62 19.24
CA ASN A 209 11.93 9.06 20.07
C ASN A 209 11.00 10.16 20.59
N GLY A 210 11.05 11.32 19.96
CA GLY A 210 10.52 12.56 20.44
C GLY A 210 9.01 12.74 20.25
N LYS A 211 8.53 13.91 20.65
CA LYS A 211 7.14 14.32 20.48
C LYS A 211 6.81 14.51 19.01
N ILE A 212 5.56 14.31 18.64
CA ILE A 212 5.02 14.45 17.27
C ILE A 212 5.38 15.81 16.63
N GLU A 213 5.51 16.84 17.45
CA GLU A 213 5.81 18.22 17.06
C GLU A 213 7.30 18.51 16.86
N ASP A 214 8.19 17.55 17.18
CA ASP A 214 9.60 17.71 16.93
C ASP A 214 9.84 17.92 15.43
N ARG A 215 10.54 19.02 15.12
CA ARG A 215 10.87 19.40 13.77
C ARG A 215 12.38 19.32 13.55
N LEU A 216 12.74 18.76 12.43
CA LEU A 216 14.11 18.71 11.94
C LEU A 216 14.26 19.70 10.78
N PHE A 217 15.35 20.42 10.73
CA PHE A 217 15.68 21.29 9.61
C PHE A 217 16.90 20.72 8.88
N VAL A 218 16.69 20.24 7.66
CA VAL A 218 17.74 19.62 6.85
C VAL A 218 17.54 19.99 5.37
N ASN A 219 18.63 20.33 4.68
CA ASN A 219 18.64 20.74 3.27
C ASN A 219 17.57 21.79 2.93
N ASN A 220 17.42 22.83 3.74
CA ASN A 220 16.43 23.90 3.63
C ASN A 220 14.97 23.42 3.68
N ARG A 221 14.71 22.24 4.24
CA ARG A 221 13.38 21.66 4.43
C ARG A 221 13.07 21.54 5.91
N THR A 222 11.84 21.88 6.30
CA THR A 222 11.34 21.60 7.65
C THR A 222 10.60 20.27 7.63
N ILE A 223 11.09 19.32 8.38
CA ILE A 223 10.63 17.94 8.41
C ILE A 223 9.94 17.66 9.76
N TYR A 224 8.75 17.08 9.72
CA TYR A 224 8.00 16.63 10.89
C TYR A 224 7.82 15.12 10.87
N ASN A 225 7.57 14.51 12.01
CA ASN A 225 7.35 13.07 12.18
C ASN A 225 8.55 12.20 11.75
N HIS A 226 9.78 12.69 11.88
CA HIS A 226 10.95 11.82 11.69
C HIS A 226 11.17 10.95 12.93
N VAL A 227 10.19 10.06 13.18
CA VAL A 227 10.16 9.12 14.31
C VAL A 227 10.05 7.70 13.77
N ALA A 228 10.78 6.77 14.37
CA ALA A 228 10.81 5.39 13.91
C ALA A 228 10.77 4.39 15.08
N SER A 229 10.32 3.16 14.81
CA SER A 229 10.50 2.05 15.72
C SER A 229 11.94 1.56 15.68
N THR A 230 12.58 1.49 16.84
CA THR A 230 13.96 1.00 17.04
C THR A 230 14.02 -0.51 17.26
N ASN A 231 12.87 -1.18 17.47
CA ASN A 231 12.81 -2.60 17.88
C ASN A 231 13.21 -3.60 16.77
N VAL A 232 13.73 -3.16 15.65
CA VAL A 232 14.13 -4.04 14.55
C VAL A 232 15.48 -4.68 14.78
N ALA A 233 16.42 -3.91 15.36
CA ALA A 233 17.79 -4.35 15.53
C ALA A 233 17.88 -5.62 16.40
N ASP A 234 17.20 -5.64 17.53
CA ASP A 234 17.37 -6.71 18.52
C ASP A 234 16.75 -8.05 18.08
N SER A 235 15.60 -8.03 17.45
CA SER A 235 14.95 -9.29 17.04
C SER A 235 15.51 -9.87 15.72
N PHE A 236 16.04 -9.03 14.85
CA PHE A 236 16.57 -9.45 13.54
C PHE A 236 18.05 -9.79 13.60
N PHE A 237 18.87 -9.02 14.36
CA PHE A 237 20.32 -9.16 14.41
C PHE A 237 20.85 -9.87 15.68
N THR A 238 20.06 -10.00 16.74
CA THR A 238 20.49 -10.66 18.00
C THR A 238 20.13 -12.13 18.10
N ARG A 239 19.41 -12.70 17.11
CA ARG A 239 19.40 -14.16 16.97
C ARG A 239 20.83 -14.59 16.69
N LYS A 240 21.51 -15.12 17.71
CA LYS A 240 22.79 -15.81 17.51
C LYS A 240 22.61 -16.80 16.35
N ASN A 241 22.96 -16.35 15.18
CA ASN A 241 23.29 -17.07 13.97
C ASN A 241 22.36 -18.14 13.39
N PRO A 242 21.11 -17.87 13.03
CA PRO A 242 20.68 -18.50 11.80
C PRO A 242 21.30 -17.70 10.63
N PRO A 243 21.80 -18.36 9.57
CA PRO A 243 22.21 -17.65 8.39
C PRO A 243 21.06 -16.79 7.90
N THR A 244 21.33 -15.57 7.43
CA THR A 244 20.29 -14.70 6.89
C THR A 244 19.71 -15.36 5.63
N GLN A 245 18.46 -15.08 5.31
CA GLN A 245 17.88 -15.56 4.05
C GLN A 245 18.75 -15.18 2.84
N GLU A 246 19.42 -14.05 2.89
CA GLU A 246 20.32 -13.57 1.85
C GLU A 246 21.58 -14.44 1.72
N GLU A 247 22.21 -14.78 2.85
CA GLU A 247 23.37 -15.69 2.88
C GLU A 247 23.03 -17.06 2.33
N ILE A 248 21.88 -17.64 2.70
CA ILE A 248 21.44 -18.93 2.16
C ILE A 248 21.15 -18.82 0.66
N VAL A 249 20.47 -17.75 0.23
CA VAL A 249 20.17 -17.53 -1.19
C VAL A 249 21.47 -17.41 -1.99
N ASP A 250 22.45 -16.69 -1.50
CA ASP A 250 23.73 -16.51 -2.20
C ASP A 250 24.58 -17.78 -2.17
N TYR A 251 24.60 -18.49 -1.06
CA TYR A 251 25.24 -19.81 -0.96
C TYR A 251 24.62 -20.79 -1.96
N LEU A 252 23.31 -20.97 -1.99
CA LEU A 252 22.67 -21.88 -2.95
C LEU A 252 22.81 -21.41 -4.40
N LYS A 253 22.87 -20.10 -4.66
CA LYS A 253 23.19 -19.58 -6.00
C LYS A 253 24.60 -19.98 -6.48
N SER A 254 25.60 -19.99 -5.59
CA SER A 254 26.97 -20.33 -5.94
C SER A 254 27.07 -21.76 -6.47
N TYR A 255 26.27 -22.69 -5.94
CA TYR A 255 26.21 -24.08 -6.44
C TYR A 255 25.29 -24.25 -7.64
N ARG A 256 24.17 -23.50 -7.68
CA ARG A 256 23.21 -23.61 -8.78
C ARG A 256 23.74 -23.05 -10.11
N LYS A 257 24.45 -21.91 -10.08
CA LYS A 257 24.93 -21.22 -11.30
C LYS A 257 25.83 -22.09 -12.17
N PRO A 258 26.86 -22.80 -11.64
CA PRO A 258 27.69 -23.68 -12.44
C PRO A 258 26.91 -24.80 -13.12
N LEU A 259 25.84 -25.28 -12.50
CA LEU A 259 24.96 -26.31 -13.05
C LEU A 259 23.98 -25.78 -14.11
N ASN A 260 23.93 -24.47 -14.31
CA ASN A 260 22.98 -23.79 -15.22
C ASN A 260 21.51 -24.20 -15.01
N ILE A 261 21.13 -24.48 -13.77
CA ILE A 261 19.77 -24.89 -13.41
C ILE A 261 18.97 -23.66 -12.95
N SER A 262 17.80 -23.41 -13.54
CA SER A 262 16.88 -22.33 -13.09
C SER A 262 16.15 -22.74 -11.82
N ILE A 263 15.70 -21.74 -11.02
CA ILE A 263 14.84 -21.97 -9.84
C ILE A 263 13.58 -22.75 -10.24
N LYS A 264 12.95 -22.37 -11.35
CA LYS A 264 11.76 -23.06 -11.87
C LYS A 264 12.03 -24.54 -12.15
N LYS A 265 13.21 -24.86 -12.69
CA LYS A 265 13.59 -26.25 -12.97
C LYS A 265 13.81 -27.06 -11.69
N ILE A 266 14.37 -26.45 -10.65
CA ILE A 266 14.50 -27.08 -9.33
C ILE A 266 13.13 -27.37 -8.75
N ASP A 267 12.19 -26.40 -8.79
CA ASP A 267 10.82 -26.56 -8.32
C ASP A 267 10.09 -27.70 -9.07
N GLU A 268 10.30 -27.82 -10.38
CA GLU A 268 9.75 -28.91 -11.19
C GLU A 268 10.30 -30.27 -10.76
N ILE A 269 11.62 -30.37 -10.51
CA ILE A 269 12.27 -31.63 -10.11
C ILE A 269 11.84 -32.05 -8.70
N LEU A 270 11.73 -31.10 -7.77
CA LEU A 270 11.32 -31.37 -6.40
C LEU A 270 9.80 -31.58 -6.27
N GLY A 271 9.01 -31.16 -7.27
CA GLY A 271 7.55 -31.22 -7.25
C GLY A 271 6.84 -30.17 -6.41
N TYR A 272 7.59 -29.18 -5.86
CA TYR A 272 7.09 -28.10 -5.02
C TYR A 272 8.02 -26.89 -5.02
N ARG A 273 7.51 -25.75 -4.52
CA ARG A 273 8.28 -24.48 -4.49
C ARG A 273 9.08 -24.31 -3.21
N HIS A 274 10.13 -25.12 -3.03
CA HIS A 274 11.02 -25.09 -1.86
C HIS A 274 12.46 -24.74 -2.23
N THR A 275 12.67 -23.85 -3.18
CA THR A 275 13.98 -23.35 -3.57
C THR A 275 14.50 -22.31 -2.59
N ALA A 276 15.76 -21.91 -2.73
CA ALA A 276 16.42 -20.93 -1.88
C ALA A 276 15.60 -19.64 -1.63
N GLY A 277 14.89 -19.17 -2.64
CA GLY A 277 14.00 -18.00 -2.50
C GLY A 277 12.74 -18.26 -1.68
N HIS A 278 12.42 -19.51 -1.34
CA HIS A 278 11.19 -19.93 -0.68
C HIS A 278 11.42 -20.66 0.65
N TRP A 279 12.67 -20.91 1.07
CA TRP A 279 13.00 -21.64 2.30
C TRP A 279 12.32 -21.14 3.55
N PHE A 280 12.05 -19.83 3.60
CA PHE A 280 11.42 -19.17 4.73
C PHE A 280 9.99 -18.79 4.46
N ARG A 281 9.36 -19.28 3.39
CA ARG A 281 7.99 -18.92 3.00
C ARG A 281 7.12 -20.18 2.98
N LYS A 282 5.91 -20.03 3.46
CA LYS A 282 4.85 -20.98 3.13
C LYS A 282 4.61 -20.95 1.62
N ASP A 283 4.48 -22.12 1.02
CA ASP A 283 3.99 -22.20 -0.34
C ASP A 283 2.54 -21.67 -0.43
N LYS A 284 1.97 -21.66 -1.63
CA LYS A 284 0.58 -21.25 -1.83
C LYS A 284 -0.46 -22.12 -1.10
N TYR A 285 -0.07 -23.30 -0.62
CA TYR A 285 -0.89 -24.22 0.16
C TYR A 285 -0.64 -24.16 1.66
N GLY A 286 0.29 -23.30 2.09
CA GLY A 286 0.65 -23.12 3.49
C GLY A 286 1.70 -24.08 4.01
N SER A 287 2.35 -24.87 3.16
CA SER A 287 3.42 -25.80 3.51
C SER A 287 4.72 -25.04 3.80
N LEU A 288 5.46 -25.50 4.79
CA LEU A 288 6.82 -25.06 5.07
C LEU A 288 7.82 -26.11 4.58
N PRO A 289 9.04 -25.72 4.19
CA PRO A 289 10.11 -26.68 3.91
C PRO A 289 10.32 -27.62 5.11
N SER A 290 10.60 -28.87 4.83
CA SER A 290 11.02 -29.85 5.81
C SER A 290 12.53 -30.06 5.79
N VAL A 291 13.08 -30.71 6.82
CA VAL A 291 14.50 -31.11 6.83
C VAL A 291 14.82 -32.00 5.63
N SER A 292 13.90 -32.89 5.24
CA SER A 292 14.09 -33.75 4.07
C SER A 292 14.20 -32.97 2.74
N ASP A 293 13.57 -31.78 2.68
CA ASP A 293 13.66 -30.93 1.49
C ASP A 293 15.03 -30.28 1.36
N TRP A 294 15.69 -29.95 2.49
CA TRP A 294 17.07 -29.49 2.49
C TRP A 294 18.00 -30.55 1.93
N TRP A 295 17.87 -31.82 2.36
CA TRP A 295 18.67 -32.90 1.89
C TRP A 295 18.46 -33.24 0.41
N LYS A 296 17.22 -33.22 -0.06
CA LYS A 296 16.92 -33.37 -1.50
C LYS A 296 17.55 -32.28 -2.35
N LEU A 297 17.51 -31.04 -1.87
CA LEU A 297 18.14 -29.91 -2.55
C LEU A 297 19.65 -30.03 -2.55
N LYS A 298 20.23 -30.53 -1.45
CA LYS A 298 21.66 -30.83 -1.35
C LYS A 298 22.10 -31.88 -2.34
N ASP A 299 21.39 -32.99 -2.43
CA ASP A 299 21.65 -34.05 -3.41
C ASP A 299 21.58 -33.53 -4.86
N LEU A 300 20.59 -32.65 -5.12
CA LEU A 300 20.39 -32.08 -6.45
C LEU A 300 21.47 -31.08 -6.85
N LEU A 301 21.93 -30.23 -5.93
CA LEU A 301 22.90 -29.18 -6.20
C LEU A 301 24.32 -29.51 -5.77
N ASN A 302 24.53 -30.61 -5.05
CA ASN A 302 25.80 -31.09 -4.52
C ASN A 302 26.56 -30.01 -3.72
N PHE A 303 25.87 -29.29 -2.82
CA PHE A 303 26.50 -28.31 -1.96
C PHE A 303 27.11 -28.95 -0.70
N ASP A 304 28.08 -28.27 -0.09
CA ASP A 304 28.81 -28.73 1.09
C ASP A 304 27.97 -28.70 2.38
N ASN A 305 28.60 -28.99 3.52
CA ASN A 305 27.93 -29.10 4.83
C ASN A 305 27.87 -27.74 5.59
N THR A 306 28.27 -26.66 4.98
CA THR A 306 28.45 -25.34 5.64
C THR A 306 27.23 -24.91 6.45
N TYR A 307 26.02 -25.13 5.94
CA TYR A 307 24.78 -24.68 6.60
C TYR A 307 23.85 -25.80 7.07
N ASP A 308 24.28 -27.07 7.01
CA ASP A 308 23.41 -28.22 7.30
C ASP A 308 22.84 -28.15 8.73
N GLN A 309 23.67 -27.91 9.72
CA GLN A 309 23.23 -27.81 11.10
C GLN A 309 22.31 -26.62 11.34
N GLN A 310 22.70 -25.43 10.85
CA GLN A 310 21.91 -24.22 11.02
C GLN A 310 20.54 -24.32 10.32
N MET A 311 20.50 -24.96 9.13
CA MET A 311 19.26 -25.14 8.39
C MET A 311 18.35 -26.17 9.03
N THR A 312 18.90 -27.29 9.53
CA THR A 312 18.12 -28.29 10.27
C THR A 312 17.50 -27.67 11.52
N GLU A 313 18.28 -26.97 12.34
CA GLU A 313 17.80 -26.29 13.52
C GLU A 313 16.77 -25.20 13.21
N LEU A 314 16.93 -24.49 12.08
CA LEU A 314 16.04 -23.43 11.65
C LEU A 314 14.70 -23.97 11.18
N ILE A 315 14.69 -25.11 10.44
CA ILE A 315 13.48 -25.76 9.93
C ILE A 315 12.68 -26.41 11.07
N GLU A 316 13.37 -27.04 12.02
CA GLU A 316 12.72 -27.65 13.21
C GLU A 316 12.12 -26.62 14.15
N LYS A 317 12.64 -25.38 14.17
CA LYS A 317 11.99 -24.27 14.86
C LYS A 317 10.86 -23.74 14.00
N GLU A 318 9.68 -23.61 14.55
CA GLU A 318 8.52 -23.01 13.86
C GLU A 318 8.89 -21.62 13.30
N ILE A 319 9.23 -21.57 12.00
CA ILE A 319 9.62 -20.31 11.31
C ILE A 319 8.35 -19.59 10.95
N THR A 320 7.98 -18.59 11.72
CA THR A 320 6.99 -17.61 11.32
C THR A 320 7.60 -16.67 10.28
N PHE A 321 7.18 -16.81 9.02
CA PHE A 321 7.55 -15.87 7.97
C PHE A 321 6.91 -14.51 8.24
N GLU A 322 7.75 -13.51 8.47
CA GLU A 322 7.30 -12.15 8.70
C GLU A 322 7.56 -11.27 7.47
N GLN A 323 6.48 -10.91 6.77
CA GLN A 323 6.57 -9.95 5.63
C GLN A 323 7.17 -8.60 6.03
N SER A 324 7.22 -8.31 7.33
CA SER A 324 7.73 -7.07 7.90
C SER A 324 9.26 -6.94 7.84
N LEU A 325 9.98 -7.99 7.41
CA LEU A 325 11.45 -7.99 7.33
C LEU A 325 12.00 -7.55 5.97
N ARG A 326 11.19 -6.93 5.12
CA ARG A 326 11.68 -6.37 3.86
C ARG A 326 12.57 -5.17 4.12
N ILE A 327 13.74 -5.18 3.46
CA ILE A 327 14.70 -4.07 3.50
C ILE A 327 14.47 -3.18 2.27
N THR A 328 14.39 -1.89 2.50
CA THR A 328 14.28 -0.90 1.44
C THR A 328 15.57 -0.85 0.63
N ASN A 329 15.49 -0.59 -0.68
CA ASN A 329 16.63 -0.46 -1.57
C ASN A 329 16.72 0.98 -2.10
N TRP A 330 17.94 1.54 -2.12
CA TRP A 330 18.17 2.90 -2.60
C TRP A 330 17.85 3.09 -4.09
N ASP A 331 18.22 2.12 -4.93
CA ASP A 331 18.29 2.26 -6.39
C ASP A 331 16.95 2.12 -7.12
N ARG A 332 15.86 1.87 -6.40
CA ARG A 332 14.54 1.65 -6.98
C ARG A 332 13.43 2.27 -6.12
N PRO A 333 12.20 2.41 -6.66
CA PRO A 333 11.04 2.73 -5.83
C PRO A 333 10.87 1.69 -4.71
N SER A 334 10.39 2.13 -3.53
CA SER A 334 10.09 1.22 -2.42
C SER A 334 9.01 0.22 -2.80
N ASP A 335 8.97 -0.90 -2.10
CA ASP A 335 7.81 -1.78 -2.14
C ASP A 335 6.59 -1.09 -1.51
N THR A 336 5.42 -1.74 -1.53
CA THR A 336 4.21 -1.16 -0.96
C THR A 336 4.35 -0.99 0.56
N ILE A 337 4.30 0.25 1.04
CA ILE A 337 4.23 0.59 2.47
C ILE A 337 2.88 0.10 3.01
N THR A 338 2.95 -0.75 4.03
CA THR A 338 1.78 -1.38 4.66
C THR A 338 1.31 -0.61 5.89
N ALA A 339 0.07 -0.88 6.30
CA ALA A 339 -0.55 -0.23 7.46
C ALA A 339 -0.05 -0.73 8.82
N SER A 340 0.60 -1.90 8.85
CA SER A 340 1.00 -2.55 10.11
C SER A 340 2.44 -2.26 10.49
N THR A 341 3.36 -2.53 9.58
CA THR A 341 4.80 -2.44 9.87
C THR A 341 5.52 -1.95 8.62
N PRO A 342 6.24 -0.82 8.70
CA PRO A 342 7.03 -0.31 7.58
C PRO A 342 8.23 -1.21 7.30
N GLU A 343 8.83 -1.07 6.13
CA GLU A 343 10.06 -1.74 5.77
C GLU A 343 11.23 -1.34 6.68
N ILE A 344 12.23 -2.22 6.72
CA ILE A 344 13.51 -1.90 7.36
C ILE A 344 14.23 -0.88 6.48
N HIS A 345 14.80 0.14 7.09
CA HIS A 345 15.62 1.14 6.41
C HIS A 345 16.86 0.49 5.78
N VAL A 346 17.40 1.09 4.73
CA VAL A 346 18.57 0.56 3.99
C VAL A 346 19.79 0.32 4.90
N ASN A 347 19.97 1.13 5.97
CA ASN A 347 21.04 0.93 6.96
C ASN A 347 20.85 -0.32 7.84
N LYS A 348 19.72 -1.01 7.74
CA LYS A 348 19.37 -2.25 8.48
C LYS A 348 19.30 -2.09 10.01
N GLN A 349 19.36 -0.89 10.54
CA GLN A 349 19.40 -0.64 12.00
C GLN A 349 18.04 -0.26 12.59
N ARG A 350 17.11 0.20 11.77
CA ARG A 350 15.78 0.68 12.17
C ARG A 350 14.74 0.46 11.09
N ARG A 351 13.50 0.67 11.44
CA ARG A 351 12.42 0.80 10.45
C ARG A 351 12.50 2.16 9.75
N LEU A 352 11.90 2.27 8.56
CA LEU A 352 11.64 3.58 7.98
C LEU A 352 10.86 4.42 8.99
N SER A 353 11.23 5.69 9.13
CA SER A 353 10.47 6.63 9.96
C SER A 353 9.09 6.91 9.33
N VAL A 354 8.17 7.46 10.13
CA VAL A 354 6.87 7.91 9.63
C VAL A 354 7.05 8.91 8.49
N ARG A 355 8.03 9.84 8.62
CA ARG A 355 8.31 10.83 7.56
C ARG A 355 8.85 10.19 6.29
N GLU A 356 9.80 9.27 6.39
CA GLU A 356 10.31 8.54 5.23
C GLU A 356 9.17 7.80 4.51
N CYS A 357 8.33 7.08 5.25
CA CYS A 357 7.13 6.44 4.69
C CYS A 357 6.18 7.46 4.02
N ALA A 358 5.97 8.62 4.65
CA ALA A 358 5.09 9.66 4.11
C ALA A 358 5.64 10.28 2.81
N ILE A 359 6.94 10.52 2.72
CA ILE A 359 7.58 11.01 1.49
C ILE A 359 7.47 9.95 0.37
N LEU A 360 7.76 8.70 0.69
CA LEU A 360 7.61 7.58 -0.25
C LEU A 360 6.15 7.38 -0.71
N GLN A 361 5.18 7.79 0.11
CA GLN A 361 3.76 7.88 -0.25
C GLN A 361 3.39 9.19 -0.94
N SER A 362 4.35 10.08 -1.20
CA SER A 362 4.15 11.40 -1.82
C SER A 362 3.38 12.45 -1.00
N PHE A 363 3.32 12.30 0.31
CA PHE A 363 2.88 13.39 1.18
C PHE A 363 3.93 14.50 1.24
N PRO A 364 3.52 15.77 1.32
CA PRO A 364 4.46 16.89 1.46
C PRO A 364 5.07 16.94 2.88
N ASP A 365 6.21 17.60 3.01
CA ASP A 365 6.98 17.66 4.26
C ASP A 365 6.20 18.29 5.42
N ASN A 366 5.37 19.29 5.11
CA ASN A 366 4.55 20.00 6.08
C ASN A 366 3.25 19.27 6.46
N PHE A 367 2.99 18.08 5.92
CA PHE A 367 1.85 17.26 6.31
C PHE A 367 2.18 16.49 7.58
N ILE A 368 1.55 16.80 8.68
CA ILE A 368 1.87 16.27 10.02
C ILE A 368 0.86 15.19 10.40
N PHE A 369 1.36 14.01 10.75
CA PHE A 369 0.55 12.90 11.26
C PHE A 369 0.46 12.98 12.79
N TYR A 370 -0.72 12.69 13.34
CA TYR A 370 -1.03 12.71 14.76
C TYR A 370 -1.45 11.33 15.27
N GLY A 371 -1.20 11.06 16.54
CA GLY A 371 -1.51 9.81 17.21
C GLY A 371 -0.26 9.03 17.65
N SER A 372 -0.44 7.79 18.07
CA SER A 372 0.69 6.91 18.41
C SER A 372 1.52 6.57 17.16
N LEU A 373 2.77 6.13 17.36
CA LEU A 373 3.66 5.71 16.27
C LEU A 373 2.97 4.67 15.35
N THR A 374 2.35 3.65 15.95
CA THR A 374 1.59 2.63 15.21
C THR A 374 0.41 3.23 14.44
N SER A 375 -0.28 4.21 15.03
CA SER A 375 -1.39 4.91 14.36
C SER A 375 -0.88 5.73 13.17
N MET A 376 0.23 6.43 13.31
CA MET A 376 0.84 7.21 12.23
C MET A 376 1.27 6.32 11.05
N TYR A 377 1.93 5.18 11.32
CA TYR A 377 2.26 4.21 10.26
C TYR A 377 1.01 3.68 9.56
N ARG A 378 -0.05 3.37 10.33
CA ARG A 378 -1.33 2.92 9.76
C ARG A 378 -1.94 3.96 8.84
N GLN A 379 -1.95 5.22 9.24
CA GLN A 379 -2.47 6.33 8.45
C GLN A 379 -1.71 6.47 7.12
N VAL A 380 -0.37 6.44 7.16
CA VAL A 380 0.46 6.49 5.95
C VAL A 380 0.23 5.28 5.06
N GLY A 381 0.26 4.07 5.62
CA GLY A 381 0.15 2.82 4.85
C GLY A 381 -1.23 2.61 4.21
N ASN A 382 -2.31 3.08 4.86
CA ASN A 382 -3.67 3.00 4.30
C ASN A 382 -3.94 4.06 3.22
N ALA A 383 -3.17 5.15 3.20
CA ALA A 383 -3.46 6.26 2.30
C ALA A 383 -3.31 5.90 0.82
N VAL A 384 -4.15 6.50 0.00
CA VAL A 384 -3.91 6.64 -1.44
C VAL A 384 -2.84 7.72 -1.64
N PRO A 385 -1.75 7.45 -2.38
CA PRO A 385 -0.73 8.45 -2.61
C PRO A 385 -1.28 9.74 -3.25
N PRO A 386 -1.02 10.92 -2.66
CA PRO A 386 -1.54 12.19 -3.18
C PRO A 386 -1.21 12.48 -4.64
N LYS A 387 -0.04 12.05 -5.15
CA LYS A 387 0.30 12.22 -6.57
C LYS A 387 -0.57 11.34 -7.48
N LEU A 388 -0.86 10.09 -7.11
CA LEU A 388 -1.78 9.23 -7.85
C LEU A 388 -3.18 9.81 -7.86
N ALA A 389 -3.69 10.22 -6.70
CA ALA A 389 -5.01 10.85 -6.59
C ALA A 389 -5.10 12.14 -7.41
N LYS A 390 -4.03 12.96 -7.43
CA LYS A 390 -3.95 14.16 -8.26
C LYS A 390 -3.99 13.84 -9.77
N ALA A 391 -3.36 12.75 -10.20
CA ALA A 391 -3.41 12.31 -11.59
C ALA A 391 -4.84 11.95 -11.99
N ILE A 392 -5.54 11.14 -11.16
CA ILE A 392 -6.95 10.80 -11.37
C ILE A 392 -7.82 12.06 -11.43
N ALA A 393 -7.67 12.97 -10.46
CA ALA A 393 -8.45 14.19 -10.38
C ALA A 393 -8.27 15.11 -11.60
N LYS A 394 -7.08 15.15 -12.18
CA LYS A 394 -6.82 15.95 -13.40
C LYS A 394 -7.61 15.47 -14.60
N GLU A 395 -7.76 14.16 -14.77
CA GLU A 395 -8.53 13.59 -15.88
C GLU A 395 -10.03 13.86 -15.78
N LEU A 396 -10.57 13.87 -14.55
CA LEU A 396 -11.98 14.19 -14.32
C LEU A 396 -12.33 15.66 -14.55
N LYS A 397 -11.38 16.57 -14.31
CA LYS A 397 -11.64 18.01 -14.25
C LYS A 397 -12.26 18.64 -15.50
N PRO A 398 -11.88 18.24 -16.74
CA PRO A 398 -12.47 18.77 -17.96
C PRO A 398 -13.98 18.55 -18.07
N TYR A 399 -14.51 17.49 -17.47
CA TYR A 399 -15.93 17.10 -17.49
C TYR A 399 -16.80 17.74 -16.41
N LEU A 400 -16.18 18.53 -15.53
CA LEU A 400 -16.84 19.12 -14.35
C LEU A 400 -17.03 20.65 -14.48
N LYS A 401 -16.76 21.17 -15.64
CA LYS A 401 -16.96 22.60 -15.97
C LYS A 401 -18.42 22.94 -16.17
#